data_07124443a2bcc5c5e9d6b64203cc5494
#
_entry.id   07124443a2bcc5c5e9d6b64203cc5494
#
_cell.length_a   1.000
_cell.length_b   1.000
_cell.length_c   1.000
_cell.angle_alpha   90.00
_cell.angle_beta   90.00
_cell.angle_gamma   90.00
#
_symmetry.space_group_name_H-M   'P 1'
#
loop_
_entity.id
_entity.type
_entity.pdbx_description
1 polymer ?
#
loop_
_entity_poly.entity_id
_entity_poly.type
_entity_poly.pdbx_seq_one_letter_code
_entity_poly.pdbx_strand_id
1 'polypeptide(L)'
;IGLQSWGYREAEDYYSDAHVIGSMQRHLAKGGNYLLNAGPRADGMFAPEAVERLERVGRWYERVREAFEGTTPANHLLSEHKVLITRRANTLYVHVCHPPVIDAIYLHPLREAPRQATVLNTGESVHTDVLDLPWLHNREPDHCLCLRHLPVNERNLAGWVVKLEFDALDCDQDGPR
;
A
#
# COMPACT_ATOMS: atom_id res chain seq x y z
N ILE A 1 -11.86 6.66 15.36
CA ILE A 1 -11.17 5.37 15.61
C ILE A 1 -11.98 4.42 16.49
N GLY A 2 -13.01 4.92 17.19
CA GLY A 2 -13.99 4.09 17.87
C GLY A 2 -15.02 3.52 16.88
N LEU A 3 -15.54 2.34 17.18
CA LEU A 3 -16.53 1.66 16.34
C LEU A 3 -17.92 2.23 16.51
N GLN A 4 -18.29 2.59 17.75
CA GLN A 4 -19.66 2.83 18.15
C GLN A 4 -20.05 4.31 18.20
N SER A 5 -19.09 5.23 18.34
CA SER A 5 -19.38 6.65 18.49
C SER A 5 -18.31 7.56 17.84
N TRP A 6 -18.76 8.69 17.33
CA TRP A 6 -17.88 9.80 16.92
C TRP A 6 -17.33 10.57 18.11
N GLY A 7 -18.08 10.63 19.21
CA GLY A 7 -17.65 11.21 20.47
C GLY A 7 -17.00 10.18 21.38
N TYR A 8 -16.47 10.65 22.52
CA TYR A 8 -15.95 9.76 23.56
C TYR A 8 -17.07 8.89 24.11
N ARG A 9 -16.75 7.63 24.35
CA ARG A 9 -17.58 6.67 25.05
C ARG A 9 -16.72 5.89 26.04
N GLU A 10 -17.23 5.67 27.23
CA GLU A 10 -16.65 4.76 28.19
C GLU A 10 -16.78 3.32 27.68
N ALA A 11 -15.73 2.52 27.81
CA ALA A 11 -15.65 1.14 27.27
C ALA A 11 -15.93 1.05 25.76
N GLU A 12 -15.35 1.97 24.97
CA GLU A 12 -15.42 1.96 23.50
C GLU A 12 -14.64 0.79 22.90
N ASP A 13 -15.23 0.17 21.87
CA ASP A 13 -14.53 -0.79 21.02
C ASP A 13 -13.79 -0.03 19.91
N TYR A 14 -12.49 -0.22 19.83
CA TYR A 14 -11.63 0.45 18.85
C TYR A 14 -11.30 -0.43 17.67
N TYR A 15 -11.29 0.15 16.47
CA TYR A 15 -10.71 -0.52 15.30
C TYR A 15 -9.25 -0.92 15.54
N SER A 16 -8.83 -2.05 14.97
CA SER A 16 -7.43 -2.45 14.99
C SER A 16 -6.56 -1.48 14.19
N ASP A 17 -5.28 -1.38 14.56
CA ASP A 17 -4.31 -0.57 13.81
C ASP A 17 -4.24 -1.00 12.34
N ALA A 18 -4.27 -2.31 12.06
CA ALA A 18 -4.28 -2.85 10.70
C ALA A 18 -5.50 -2.38 9.89
N HIS A 19 -6.68 -2.28 10.52
CA HIS A 19 -7.89 -1.77 9.87
C HIS A 19 -7.75 -0.28 9.52
N VAL A 20 -7.29 0.54 10.47
CA VAL A 20 -7.11 1.99 10.28
C VAL A 20 -6.04 2.26 9.21
N ILE A 21 -4.89 1.60 9.30
CA ILE A 21 -3.79 1.71 8.34
C ILE A 21 -4.25 1.29 6.94
N GLY A 22 -4.86 0.11 6.80
CA GLY A 22 -5.33 -0.38 5.51
C GLY A 22 -6.43 0.50 4.90
N SER A 23 -7.31 1.07 5.73
CA SER A 23 -8.33 2.02 5.28
C SER A 23 -7.69 3.32 4.79
N MET A 24 -6.79 3.91 5.58
CA MET A 24 -6.04 5.12 5.21
C MET A 24 -5.26 4.90 3.90
N GLN A 25 -4.51 3.81 3.81
CA GLN A 25 -3.71 3.47 2.64
C GLN A 25 -4.56 3.37 1.37
N ARG A 26 -5.72 2.69 1.44
CA ARG A 26 -6.63 2.57 0.28
C ARG A 26 -7.19 3.90 -0.18
N HIS A 27 -7.56 4.79 0.75
CA HIS A 27 -8.11 6.10 0.38
C HIS A 27 -7.04 7.00 -0.23
N LEU A 28 -5.88 7.10 0.40
CA LEU A 28 -4.78 7.95 -0.07
C LEU A 28 -4.20 7.45 -1.40
N ALA A 29 -4.00 6.14 -1.57
CA ALA A 29 -3.49 5.57 -2.83
C ALA A 29 -4.46 5.71 -4.02
N LYS A 30 -5.73 6.03 -3.76
CA LYS A 30 -6.72 6.37 -4.78
C LYS A 30 -6.86 7.88 -5.01
N GLY A 31 -6.03 8.70 -4.35
CA GLY A 31 -6.06 10.16 -4.46
C GLY A 31 -7.15 10.82 -3.62
N GLY A 32 -7.77 10.09 -2.70
CA GLY A 32 -8.77 10.62 -1.79
C GLY A 32 -8.16 11.23 -0.52
N ASN A 33 -8.99 11.95 0.22
CA ASN A 33 -8.65 12.41 1.57
C ASN A 33 -9.13 11.40 2.61
N TYR A 34 -8.42 11.32 3.73
CA TYR A 34 -8.79 10.44 4.83
C TYR A 34 -9.04 11.24 6.11
N LEU A 35 -10.25 11.15 6.64
CA LEU A 35 -10.64 11.76 7.91
C LEU A 35 -10.65 10.68 9.00
N LEU A 36 -9.77 10.84 10.00
CA LEU A 36 -9.73 9.97 11.18
C LEU A 36 -10.24 10.74 12.39
N ASN A 37 -11.35 10.29 12.95
CA ASN A 37 -11.98 10.92 14.11
C ASN A 37 -11.58 10.20 15.40
N ALA A 38 -11.33 10.98 16.46
CA ALA A 38 -11.18 10.51 17.83
C ALA A 38 -11.94 11.46 18.75
N GLY A 39 -12.84 10.91 19.59
CA GLY A 39 -13.65 11.70 20.55
C GLY A 39 -12.85 12.05 21.81
N PRO A 40 -12.75 13.33 22.19
CA PRO A 40 -12.15 13.72 23.47
C PRO A 40 -13.08 13.40 24.62
N ARG A 41 -12.51 13.13 25.80
CA ARG A 41 -13.22 13.02 27.08
C ARG A 41 -13.70 14.41 27.54
N ALA A 42 -14.53 14.41 28.59
CA ALA A 42 -15.06 15.65 29.17
C ALA A 42 -13.98 16.63 29.68
N ASP A 43 -12.80 16.11 30.04
CA ASP A 43 -11.63 16.91 30.44
C ASP A 43 -10.83 17.49 29.25
N GLY A 44 -11.28 17.22 28.01
CA GLY A 44 -10.63 17.64 26.78
C GLY A 44 -9.47 16.76 26.33
N MET A 45 -9.10 15.73 27.09
CA MET A 45 -8.04 14.79 26.73
C MET A 45 -8.60 13.61 25.96
N PHE A 46 -7.77 12.97 25.12
CA PHE A 46 -8.14 11.69 24.53
C PHE A 46 -7.94 10.54 25.52
N ALA A 47 -8.70 9.48 25.35
CA ALA A 47 -8.46 8.24 26.08
C ALA A 47 -7.08 7.68 25.74
N PRO A 48 -6.32 7.10 26.72
CA PRO A 48 -4.99 6.55 26.49
C PRO A 48 -4.96 5.54 25.34
N GLU A 49 -5.96 4.69 25.23
CA GLU A 49 -6.10 3.68 24.17
C GLU A 49 -6.24 4.30 22.78
N ALA A 50 -6.88 5.47 22.68
CA ALA A 50 -6.97 6.23 21.44
C ALA A 50 -5.62 6.86 21.07
N VAL A 51 -4.93 7.45 22.06
CA VAL A 51 -3.59 8.05 21.88
C VAL A 51 -2.61 7.01 21.36
N GLU A 52 -2.51 5.85 22.02
CA GLU A 52 -1.61 4.78 21.62
C GLU A 52 -1.82 4.32 20.18
N ARG A 53 -3.09 4.22 19.73
CA ARG A 53 -3.41 3.85 18.34
C ARG A 53 -3.00 4.93 17.37
N LEU A 54 -3.33 6.18 17.66
CA LEU A 54 -2.94 7.32 16.81
C LEU A 54 -1.42 7.40 16.66
N GLU A 55 -0.67 7.18 17.74
CA GLU A 55 0.79 7.16 17.70
C GLU A 55 1.34 6.00 16.85
N ARG A 56 0.73 4.78 16.95
CA ARG A 56 1.16 3.66 16.10
C ARG A 56 0.86 3.90 14.63
N VAL A 57 -0.32 4.44 14.31
CA VAL A 57 -0.68 4.85 12.94
C VAL A 57 0.24 5.95 12.44
N GLY A 58 0.53 6.95 13.29
CA GLY A 58 1.48 8.03 12.98
C GLY A 58 2.88 7.50 12.66
N ARG A 59 3.43 6.61 13.49
CA ARG A 59 4.74 5.97 13.23
C ARG A 59 4.76 5.17 11.92
N TRP A 60 3.65 4.51 11.57
CA TRP A 60 3.54 3.86 10.27
C TRP A 60 3.57 4.90 9.14
N TYR A 61 2.75 5.95 9.23
CA TYR A 61 2.65 6.98 8.20
C TYR A 61 4.01 7.68 7.95
N GLU A 62 4.74 8.04 9.00
CA GLU A 62 6.06 8.66 8.88
C GLU A 62 7.06 7.83 8.04
N ARG A 63 6.95 6.51 8.08
CA ARG A 63 7.82 5.61 7.30
C ARG A 63 7.45 5.56 5.83
N VAL A 64 6.17 5.73 5.50
CA VAL A 64 5.63 5.50 4.15
C VAL A 64 5.10 6.78 3.49
N ARG A 65 5.17 7.93 4.14
CA ARG A 65 4.54 9.17 3.67
C ARG A 65 4.99 9.61 2.28
N GLU A 66 6.24 9.32 1.89
CA GLU A 66 6.74 9.65 0.54
C GLU A 66 5.93 8.99 -0.56
N ALA A 67 5.22 7.89 -0.27
CA ALA A 67 4.37 7.20 -1.21
C ALA A 67 2.99 7.88 -1.41
N PHE A 68 2.69 8.89 -0.61
CA PHE A 68 1.43 9.65 -0.69
C PHE A 68 1.64 11.13 -1.00
N GLU A 69 2.73 11.72 -0.49
CA GLU A 69 3.01 13.14 -0.67
C GLU A 69 3.66 13.41 -2.03
N GLY A 70 3.02 14.27 -2.82
CA GLY A 70 3.50 14.63 -4.16
C GLY A 70 3.44 13.49 -5.18
N THR A 71 2.63 12.48 -4.93
CA THR A 71 2.35 11.37 -5.83
C THR A 71 0.97 11.51 -6.48
N THR A 72 0.75 10.79 -7.57
CA THR A 72 -0.55 10.64 -8.22
C THR A 72 -0.97 9.16 -8.24
N PRO A 73 -2.28 8.85 -8.15
CA PRO A 73 -2.76 7.49 -8.36
C PRO A 73 -2.35 6.97 -9.74
N ALA A 74 -1.85 5.74 -9.78
CA ALA A 74 -1.40 5.08 -11.01
C ALA A 74 -1.99 3.66 -11.15
N ASN A 75 -3.16 3.42 -10.56
CA ASN A 75 -3.81 2.11 -10.53
C ASN A 75 -4.19 1.61 -11.93
N HIS A 76 -4.35 2.52 -12.90
CA HIS A 76 -4.59 2.18 -14.31
C HIS A 76 -3.43 1.46 -14.98
N LEU A 77 -2.22 1.50 -14.40
CA LEU A 77 -1.06 0.76 -14.89
C LEU A 77 -1.16 -0.74 -14.66
N LEU A 78 -2.12 -1.19 -13.84
CA LEU A 78 -2.32 -2.61 -13.54
C LEU A 78 -3.68 -3.09 -14.04
N SER A 79 -3.69 -4.29 -14.60
CA SER A 79 -4.92 -4.99 -14.99
C SER A 79 -5.64 -5.66 -13.81
N GLU A 80 -4.91 -5.93 -12.70
CA GLU A 80 -5.46 -6.53 -11.49
C GLU A 80 -5.33 -5.57 -10.29
N HIS A 81 -6.37 -5.51 -9.44
CA HIS A 81 -6.43 -4.56 -8.32
C HIS A 81 -6.17 -5.20 -6.95
N LYS A 82 -5.29 -6.21 -6.90
CA LYS A 82 -4.87 -6.84 -5.63
C LYS A 82 -4.01 -5.91 -4.77
N VAL A 83 -3.31 -4.99 -5.41
CA VAL A 83 -2.56 -3.89 -4.80
C VAL A 83 -2.98 -2.57 -5.43
N LEU A 84 -2.61 -1.46 -4.80
CA LEU A 84 -2.79 -0.12 -5.36
C LEU A 84 -1.42 0.47 -5.68
N ILE A 85 -1.38 1.39 -6.64
CA ILE A 85 -0.14 2.04 -7.04
C ILE A 85 -0.31 3.55 -7.03
N THR A 86 0.68 4.23 -6.44
CA THR A 86 0.91 5.67 -6.66
C THR A 86 2.23 5.88 -7.38
N ARG A 87 2.37 7.00 -8.08
CA ARG A 87 3.54 7.32 -8.92
C ARG A 87 4.07 8.71 -8.61
N ARG A 88 5.40 8.84 -8.66
CA ARG A 88 6.12 10.12 -8.74
C ARG A 88 7.29 9.98 -9.70
N ALA A 89 7.22 10.65 -10.86
CA ALA A 89 8.21 10.53 -11.94
C ALA A 89 8.45 9.04 -12.32
N ASN A 90 9.71 8.57 -12.23
CA ASN A 90 10.11 7.20 -12.53
C ASN A 90 10.06 6.27 -11.30
N THR A 91 9.27 6.61 -10.30
CA THR A 91 9.10 5.80 -9.08
C THR A 91 7.65 5.38 -8.94
N LEU A 92 7.44 4.08 -8.75
CA LEU A 92 6.14 3.51 -8.36
C LEU A 92 6.19 3.08 -6.90
N TYR A 93 5.06 3.27 -6.21
CA TYR A 93 4.86 2.79 -4.85
C TYR A 93 3.72 1.78 -4.87
N VAL A 94 4.05 0.53 -4.53
CA VAL A 94 3.09 -0.58 -4.49
C VAL A 94 2.53 -0.68 -3.07
N HIS A 95 1.25 -0.42 -2.91
CA HIS A 95 0.54 -0.42 -1.63
C HIS A 95 -0.09 -1.78 -1.39
N VAL A 96 0.39 -2.52 -0.41
CA VAL A 96 -0.14 -3.82 0.02
C VAL A 96 -1.21 -3.57 1.07
N CYS A 97 -2.46 -3.39 0.62
CA CYS A 97 -3.58 -3.07 1.52
C CYS A 97 -4.11 -4.28 2.29
N HIS A 98 -3.85 -5.49 1.78
CA HIS A 98 -4.23 -6.76 2.38
C HIS A 98 -3.05 -7.74 2.32
N PRO A 99 -2.92 -8.66 3.28
CA PRO A 99 -1.87 -9.67 3.22
C PRO A 99 -1.97 -10.48 1.93
N PRO A 100 -0.86 -10.65 1.17
CA PRO A 100 -0.85 -11.54 0.02
C PRO A 100 -1.11 -12.99 0.44
N VAL A 101 -1.75 -13.75 -0.45
CA VAL A 101 -2.03 -15.19 -0.22
C VAL A 101 -0.80 -16.06 -0.49
N ILE A 102 0.12 -15.55 -1.33
CA ILE A 102 1.38 -16.21 -1.71
C ILE A 102 2.54 -15.25 -1.49
N ASP A 103 3.75 -15.78 -1.48
CA ASP A 103 5.00 -15.04 -1.30
C ASP A 103 5.42 -14.17 -2.50
N ALA A 104 4.47 -13.82 -3.36
CA ALA A 104 4.70 -13.02 -4.56
C ALA A 104 3.56 -12.04 -4.84
N ILE A 105 3.88 -10.92 -5.47
CA ILE A 105 2.94 -9.94 -6.02
C ILE A 105 3.26 -9.77 -7.50
N TYR A 106 2.27 -10.00 -8.36
CA TYR A 106 2.37 -9.82 -9.80
C TYR A 106 1.85 -8.45 -10.19
N LEU A 107 2.66 -7.68 -10.90
CA LEU A 107 2.35 -6.33 -11.39
C LEU A 107 2.20 -6.39 -12.92
N HIS A 108 1.07 -6.91 -13.37
CA HIS A 108 0.74 -7.03 -14.78
C HIS A 108 0.02 -5.74 -15.27
N PRO A 109 0.38 -5.18 -16.41
CA PRO A 109 1.29 -5.64 -17.47
C PRO A 109 2.69 -4.99 -17.44
N LEU A 110 3.21 -4.60 -16.28
CA LEU A 110 4.53 -3.98 -16.19
C LEU A 110 5.63 -4.94 -16.69
N ARG A 111 6.51 -4.42 -17.56
CA ARG A 111 7.54 -5.21 -18.25
C ARG A 111 8.97 -4.81 -17.88
N GLU A 112 9.14 -3.73 -17.16
CA GLU A 112 10.45 -3.19 -16.84
C GLU A 112 10.87 -3.61 -15.45
N ALA A 113 12.12 -4.07 -15.32
CA ALA A 113 12.71 -4.33 -14.02
C ALA A 113 13.10 -3.00 -13.37
N PRO A 114 12.75 -2.76 -12.10
CA PRO A 114 13.21 -1.59 -11.38
C PRO A 114 14.70 -1.72 -11.08
N ARG A 115 15.42 -0.59 -11.09
CA ARG A 115 16.80 -0.51 -10.62
C ARG A 115 16.93 -0.92 -9.15
N GLN A 116 15.93 -0.56 -8.35
CA GLN A 116 15.86 -0.86 -6.93
C GLN A 116 14.42 -1.08 -6.50
N ALA A 117 14.21 -2.07 -5.62
CA ALA A 117 12.95 -2.32 -4.95
C ALA A 117 13.19 -2.38 -3.43
N THR A 118 12.45 -1.57 -2.66
CA THR A 118 12.66 -1.43 -1.22
C THR A 118 11.32 -1.34 -0.48
N VAL A 119 11.19 -2.07 0.63
CA VAL A 119 10.05 -1.92 1.55
C VAL A 119 10.26 -0.66 2.38
N LEU A 120 9.43 0.36 2.22
CA LEU A 120 9.55 1.62 2.98
C LEU A 120 9.39 1.42 4.49
N ASN A 121 8.56 0.47 4.90
CA ASN A 121 8.31 0.17 6.31
C ASN A 121 9.56 -0.30 7.07
N THR A 122 10.49 -0.99 6.39
CA THR A 122 11.64 -1.67 7.02
C THR A 122 12.99 -1.28 6.44
N GLY A 123 13.02 -0.74 5.21
CA GLY A 123 14.23 -0.48 4.45
C GLY A 123 14.83 -1.72 3.77
N GLU A 124 14.17 -2.89 3.88
CA GLU A 124 14.64 -4.14 3.29
C GLU A 124 14.46 -4.15 1.78
N SER A 125 15.41 -4.73 1.06
CA SER A 125 15.29 -4.93 -0.39
C SER A 125 14.31 -6.04 -0.71
N VAL A 126 13.60 -5.89 -1.85
CA VAL A 126 12.69 -6.91 -2.39
C VAL A 126 13.29 -7.48 -3.68
N HIS A 127 13.25 -8.79 -3.81
CA HIS A 127 13.63 -9.45 -5.04
C HIS A 127 12.59 -9.23 -6.14
N THR A 128 13.03 -8.86 -7.33
CA THR A 128 12.15 -8.61 -8.48
C THR A 128 12.61 -9.38 -9.70
N ASP A 129 11.65 -9.95 -10.44
CA ASP A 129 11.86 -10.61 -11.73
C ASP A 129 10.84 -10.11 -12.74
N VAL A 130 11.21 -10.10 -14.01
CA VAL A 130 10.26 -9.98 -15.12
C VAL A 130 10.02 -11.36 -15.69
N LEU A 131 8.78 -11.81 -15.62
CA LEU A 131 8.37 -13.16 -15.99
C LEU A 131 7.53 -13.13 -17.25
N ASP A 132 7.70 -14.14 -18.09
CA ASP A 132 6.76 -14.47 -19.16
C ASP A 132 5.58 -15.26 -18.57
N LEU A 133 4.35 -14.89 -18.91
CA LEU A 133 3.13 -15.53 -18.43
C LEU A 133 2.62 -16.55 -19.47
N PRO A 134 3.07 -17.83 -19.43
CA PRO A 134 2.75 -18.81 -20.47
C PRO A 134 1.31 -19.34 -20.43
N TRP A 135 0.57 -19.09 -19.33
CA TRP A 135 -0.80 -19.61 -19.17
C TRP A 135 -1.90 -18.75 -19.81
N LEU A 136 -1.54 -17.61 -20.38
CA LEU A 136 -2.45 -16.83 -21.21
C LEU A 136 -2.43 -17.41 -22.64
N HIS A 137 -3.01 -18.60 -22.80
CA HIS A 137 -3.10 -19.27 -24.08
C HIS A 137 -3.76 -18.39 -25.14
N ASN A 138 -3.16 -18.28 -26.32
CA ASN A 138 -3.60 -17.58 -27.53
C ASN A 138 -3.27 -16.07 -27.63
N ARG A 139 -2.35 -15.53 -26.84
CA ARG A 139 -1.81 -14.17 -27.03
C ARG A 139 -0.30 -14.21 -27.12
N GLU A 140 0.30 -13.13 -27.64
CA GLU A 140 1.76 -12.92 -27.57
C GLU A 140 2.24 -13.04 -26.12
N PRO A 141 3.51 -13.44 -25.89
CA PRO A 141 4.07 -13.56 -24.56
C PRO A 141 3.79 -12.28 -23.76
N ASP A 142 3.01 -12.43 -22.70
CA ASP A 142 2.70 -11.30 -21.83
C ASP A 142 3.66 -11.30 -20.65
N HIS A 143 4.31 -10.15 -20.45
CA HIS A 143 5.30 -10.01 -19.40
C HIS A 143 4.67 -9.45 -18.14
N CYS A 144 5.26 -9.78 -16.99
CA CYS A 144 4.80 -9.30 -15.70
C CYS A 144 5.99 -9.06 -14.78
N LEU A 145 6.06 -7.87 -14.21
CA LEU A 145 6.97 -7.61 -13.10
C LEU A 145 6.45 -8.32 -11.85
N CYS A 146 7.30 -9.12 -11.22
CA CYS A 146 6.97 -9.90 -10.04
C CYS A 146 7.85 -9.49 -8.86
N LEU A 147 7.24 -9.15 -7.72
CA LEU A 147 7.92 -9.03 -6.42
C LEU A 147 7.87 -10.42 -5.77
N ARG A 148 9.02 -10.97 -5.38
CA ARG A 148 9.13 -12.37 -4.94
C ARG A 148 9.76 -12.51 -3.57
N HIS A 149 9.59 -13.71 -3.01
CA HIS A 149 10.15 -14.10 -1.72
C HIS A 149 9.70 -13.18 -0.57
N LEU A 150 8.43 -12.74 -0.64
CA LEU A 150 7.84 -11.93 0.40
C LEU A 150 7.63 -12.76 1.66
N PRO A 151 7.97 -12.25 2.86
CA PRO A 151 7.92 -13.02 4.10
C PRO A 151 6.49 -13.13 4.65
N VAL A 152 5.57 -13.74 3.87
CA VAL A 152 4.14 -13.83 4.18
C VAL A 152 3.82 -14.72 5.37
N ASN A 153 4.71 -15.67 5.71
CA ASN A 153 4.54 -16.57 6.83
C ASN A 153 5.12 -16.00 8.14
N GLU A 154 6.09 -15.09 8.03
CA GLU A 154 6.80 -14.50 9.17
C GLU A 154 6.21 -13.16 9.60
N ARG A 155 5.55 -12.45 8.68
CA ARG A 155 5.10 -11.07 8.89
C ARG A 155 3.72 -10.82 8.27
N ASN A 156 2.93 -10.00 8.95
CA ASN A 156 1.73 -9.42 8.34
C ASN A 156 2.15 -8.27 7.41
N LEU A 157 1.95 -8.45 6.10
CA LEU A 157 2.33 -7.47 5.08
C LEU A 157 1.25 -6.40 4.82
N ALA A 158 0.10 -6.46 5.51
CA ALA A 158 -0.89 -5.38 5.40
C ALA A 158 -0.28 -4.05 5.87
N GLY A 159 -0.45 -3.02 5.05
CA GLY A 159 0.15 -1.70 5.32
C GLY A 159 1.58 -1.55 4.80
N TRP A 160 2.14 -2.55 4.14
CA TRP A 160 3.44 -2.40 3.48
C TRP A 160 3.33 -1.54 2.23
N VAL A 161 4.42 -0.80 1.97
CA VAL A 161 4.62 -0.05 0.73
C VAL A 161 5.97 -0.44 0.16
N VAL A 162 5.97 -0.95 -1.06
CA VAL A 162 7.19 -1.26 -1.79
C VAL A 162 7.46 -0.13 -2.79
N LYS A 163 8.60 0.52 -2.64
CA LYS A 163 9.11 1.53 -3.57
C LYS A 163 9.87 0.83 -4.69
N LEU A 164 9.52 1.12 -5.94
CA LEU A 164 10.16 0.65 -7.15
C LEU A 164 10.76 1.83 -7.89
N GLU A 165 12.07 1.88 -8.04
CA GLU A 165 12.78 2.96 -8.72
C GLU A 165 13.26 2.48 -10.10
N PHE A 166 12.88 3.20 -11.15
CA PHE A 166 13.24 2.88 -12.53
C PHE A 166 14.20 3.96 -13.09
N ASP A 167 15.04 3.59 -14.05
CA ASP A 167 15.87 4.56 -14.78
C ASP A 167 15.02 5.41 -15.73
N ALA A 168 14.11 4.78 -16.44
CA ALA A 168 13.01 5.40 -17.17
C ALA A 168 11.76 4.53 -17.01
N LEU A 169 10.62 5.14 -16.89
CA LEU A 169 9.34 4.44 -16.82
C LEU A 169 8.43 4.98 -17.94
N ASP A 170 8.36 4.26 -19.04
CA ASP A 170 7.47 4.57 -20.15
C ASP A 170 6.05 4.12 -19.80
N CYS A 171 5.27 5.05 -19.25
CA CYS A 171 3.89 4.78 -18.81
C CYS A 171 2.84 5.35 -19.74
N ASP A 172 3.22 5.88 -20.90
CA ASP A 172 2.29 6.44 -21.90
C ASP A 172 1.79 5.36 -22.88
N GLN A 173 2.18 4.10 -22.72
CA GLN A 173 1.64 3.01 -23.53
C GLN A 173 0.31 2.56 -22.93
N ASP A 174 -0.74 3.13 -23.48
CA ASP A 174 -2.13 2.65 -23.52
C ASP A 174 -2.60 1.83 -22.33
N GLY A 175 -3.35 2.48 -21.44
CA GLY A 175 -4.18 1.76 -20.47
C GLY A 175 -5.02 0.70 -21.20
N PRO A 176 -5.49 -0.35 -20.52
CA PRO A 176 -6.23 -1.45 -21.14
C PRO A 176 -7.42 -0.89 -21.95
N ARG A 177 -7.43 -1.19 -23.26
CA ARG A 177 -8.57 -0.92 -24.15
C ARG A 177 -9.74 -1.80 -23.78
#